data_328901e21f43a4ae2672f32a13d02113
#
_entry.id   328901e21f43a4ae2672f32a13d02113
#
_cell.length_a   1.000
_cell.length_b   1.000
_cell.length_c   1.000
_cell.angle_alpha   90.00
_cell.angle_beta   90.00
_cell.angle_gamma   90.00
#
_symmetry.space_group_name_H-M   'P 1'
#
loop_
_entity.id
_entity.type
_entity.pdbx_description
1 polymer ?
#
loop_
_entity_poly.entity_id
_entity_poly.type
_entity_poly.pdbx_seq_one_letter_code
_entity_poly.pdbx_strand_id
1 'polypeptide(L)'
;DSPITASLIQSLLSNHINIDFVIFWKPNYKDQYKRFKRKLKFDGIIPTIGRIYYAVFKSKHKKDKYRYHNIRKYYVPNHNSLECQNILKKEKVDLLLLATDAIIYKKILKIPSLATLNAHPGWIPQFRGLGSVEFQLKKGYFPAVSVHKVDEGVDTGPLILREQIQLDPKIGIDKIGEKIIAF
;
A
#
# COMPACT_ATOMS: atom_id res chain seq x y z
N ASP A 1 4.77 -2.20 9.97
CA ASP A 1 4.77 -1.03 9.08
C ASP A 1 5.46 -1.42 7.78
N SER A 2 4.84 -1.16 6.63
CA SER A 2 5.51 -1.38 5.35
C SER A 2 6.40 -0.17 5.01
N PRO A 3 7.48 -0.35 4.24
CA PRO A 3 8.29 0.77 3.77
C PRO A 3 7.46 1.81 2.99
N ILE A 4 6.46 1.35 2.25
CA ILE A 4 5.52 2.20 1.48
C ILE A 4 4.73 3.11 2.42
N THR A 5 4.11 2.55 3.46
CA THR A 5 3.36 3.33 4.45
C THR A 5 4.23 4.39 5.12
N ALA A 6 5.45 4.01 5.47
CA ALA A 6 6.39 4.92 6.12
C ALA A 6 6.82 6.07 5.19
N SER A 7 7.12 5.76 3.93
CA SER A 7 7.49 6.77 2.92
C SER A 7 6.33 7.73 2.64
N LEU A 8 5.11 7.22 2.47
CA LEU A 8 3.91 8.04 2.28
C LEU A 8 3.69 9.00 3.45
N ILE A 9 3.73 8.50 4.70
CA ILE A 9 3.57 9.34 5.88
C ILE A 9 4.64 10.43 5.93
N GLN A 10 5.90 10.07 5.67
CA GLN A 10 7.00 11.04 5.68
C GLN A 10 6.82 12.09 4.59
N SER A 11 6.42 11.70 3.38
CA SER A 11 6.14 12.63 2.29
C SER A 11 5.02 13.61 2.62
N LEU A 12 3.90 13.11 3.17
CA LEU A 12 2.80 13.96 3.60
C LEU A 12 3.23 14.98 4.66
N LEU A 13 3.94 14.53 5.69
CA LEU A 13 4.42 15.42 6.76
C LEU A 13 5.44 16.46 6.26
N SER A 14 6.36 16.08 5.38
CA SER A 14 7.35 17.01 4.81
C SER A 14 6.71 18.07 3.91
N ASN A 15 5.55 17.79 3.36
CA ASN A 15 4.72 18.73 2.60
C ASN A 15 3.66 19.45 3.47
N HIS A 16 3.83 19.44 4.79
CA HIS A 16 2.94 20.10 5.76
C HIS A 16 1.48 19.62 5.72
N ILE A 17 1.23 18.40 5.23
CA ILE A 17 -0.08 17.78 5.23
C ILE A 17 -0.31 17.12 6.59
N ASN A 18 -1.37 17.53 7.27
CA ASN A 18 -1.72 16.99 8.58
C ASN A 18 -2.33 15.60 8.44
N ILE A 19 -1.91 14.67 9.30
CA ILE A 19 -2.44 13.32 9.37
C ILE A 19 -3.05 13.14 10.75
N ASP A 20 -4.37 12.98 10.82
CA ASP A 20 -5.07 12.84 12.10
C ASP A 20 -4.77 11.51 12.78
N PHE A 21 -4.72 10.42 12.00
CA PHE A 21 -4.39 9.09 12.49
C PHE A 21 -4.00 8.13 11.37
N VAL A 22 -3.46 6.99 11.75
CA VAL A 22 -3.13 5.87 10.83
C VAL A 22 -3.77 4.59 11.36
N ILE A 23 -4.39 3.81 10.46
CA ILE A 23 -4.92 2.48 10.77
C ILE A 23 -3.98 1.42 10.22
N PHE A 24 -3.44 0.60 11.11
CA PHE A 24 -2.59 -0.52 10.77
C PHE A 24 -3.35 -1.83 10.82
N TRP A 25 -3.13 -2.66 9.82
CA TRP A 25 -3.60 -4.02 9.85
C TRP A 25 -2.66 -4.89 10.70
N LYS A 26 -3.23 -5.49 11.74
CA LYS A 26 -2.54 -6.47 12.59
C LYS A 26 -3.30 -7.79 12.52
N PRO A 27 -2.97 -8.68 11.57
CA PRO A 27 -3.69 -9.94 11.41
C PRO A 27 -3.56 -10.80 12.67
N ASN A 28 -4.65 -11.46 13.04
CA ASN A 28 -4.62 -12.44 14.12
C ASN A 28 -3.81 -13.68 13.72
N TYR A 29 -3.45 -14.52 14.69
CA TYR A 29 -2.63 -15.71 14.46
C TYR A 29 -3.28 -16.69 13.45
N LYS A 30 -4.60 -16.87 13.48
CA LYS A 30 -5.32 -17.75 12.55
C LYS A 30 -5.21 -17.28 11.10
N ASP A 31 -5.29 -15.98 10.87
CA ASP A 31 -5.17 -15.39 9.53
C ASP A 31 -3.71 -15.45 9.02
N GLN A 32 -2.74 -15.25 9.91
CA GLN A 32 -1.32 -15.45 9.58
C GLN A 32 -1.05 -16.88 9.16
N TYR A 33 -1.57 -17.86 9.89
CA TYR A 33 -1.42 -19.28 9.58
C TYR A 33 -2.08 -19.69 8.25
N LYS A 34 -3.32 -19.19 7.99
CA LYS A 34 -3.99 -19.41 6.69
C LYS A 34 -3.19 -18.84 5.52
N ARG A 35 -2.64 -17.64 5.67
CA ARG A 35 -1.76 -17.02 4.66
C ARG A 35 -0.49 -17.83 4.43
N PHE A 36 0.14 -18.29 5.49
CA PHE A 36 1.32 -19.15 5.42
C PHE A 36 1.02 -20.43 4.66
N LYS A 37 -0.05 -21.17 5.01
CA LYS A 37 -0.47 -22.38 4.29
C LYS A 37 -0.74 -22.10 2.81
N ARG A 38 -1.41 -21.00 2.49
CA ARG A 38 -1.68 -20.63 1.10
C ARG A 38 -0.38 -20.37 0.33
N LYS A 39 0.58 -19.64 0.91
CA LYS A 39 1.89 -19.41 0.30
C LYS A 39 2.65 -20.70 0.06
N LEU A 40 2.69 -21.60 1.03
CA LEU A 40 3.31 -22.93 0.86
C LEU A 40 2.70 -23.70 -0.31
N LYS A 41 1.37 -23.62 -0.48
CA LYS A 41 0.67 -24.32 -1.56
C LYS A 41 0.97 -23.73 -2.95
N PHE A 42 1.07 -22.40 -3.08
CA PHE A 42 1.23 -21.73 -4.38
C PHE A 42 2.70 -21.48 -4.76
N ASP A 43 3.53 -21.09 -3.81
CA ASP A 43 4.93 -20.71 -4.07
C ASP A 43 5.89 -21.89 -3.85
N GLY A 44 5.47 -22.93 -3.13
CA GLY A 44 6.32 -24.03 -2.69
C GLY A 44 7.13 -23.71 -1.42
N ILE A 45 7.85 -24.72 -0.91
CA ILE A 45 8.54 -24.62 0.38
C ILE A 45 9.75 -23.68 0.29
N ILE A 46 10.62 -23.86 -0.70
CA ILE A 46 11.90 -23.14 -0.80
C ILE A 46 11.72 -21.61 -0.93
N PRO A 47 10.89 -21.09 -1.88
CA PRO A 47 10.64 -19.66 -1.97
C PRO A 47 9.97 -19.08 -0.72
N THR A 48 9.09 -19.85 -0.07
CA THR A 48 8.41 -19.41 1.15
C THR A 48 9.39 -19.25 2.32
N ILE A 49 10.31 -20.21 2.51
CA ILE A 49 11.37 -20.12 3.53
C ILE A 49 12.32 -18.96 3.22
N GLY A 50 12.75 -18.81 1.97
CA GLY A 50 13.62 -17.71 1.55
C GLY A 50 13.03 -16.33 1.84
N ARG A 51 11.72 -16.14 1.59
CA ARG A 51 11.01 -14.88 1.92
C ARG A 51 10.89 -14.65 3.42
N ILE A 52 10.66 -15.69 4.22
CA ILE A 52 10.62 -15.58 5.69
C ILE A 52 12.00 -15.19 6.22
N TYR A 53 13.05 -15.89 5.77
CA TYR A 53 14.43 -15.58 6.13
C TYR A 53 14.77 -14.12 5.79
N TYR A 54 14.48 -13.67 4.56
CA TYR A 54 14.69 -12.30 4.12
C TYR A 54 13.89 -11.28 4.94
N ALA A 55 12.64 -11.57 5.23
CA ALA A 55 11.79 -10.70 6.05
C ALA A 55 12.32 -10.57 7.49
N VAL A 56 12.77 -11.67 8.10
CA VAL A 56 13.34 -11.67 9.46
C VAL A 56 14.69 -10.94 9.49
N PHE A 57 15.58 -11.21 8.53
CA PHE A 57 16.89 -10.56 8.46
C PHE A 57 16.80 -9.07 8.16
N LYS A 58 15.97 -8.69 7.15
CA LYS A 58 15.81 -7.29 6.76
C LYS A 58 15.04 -6.48 7.79
N SER A 59 14.13 -7.10 8.56
CA SER A 59 13.38 -6.40 9.61
C SER A 59 14.25 -5.97 10.80
N LYS A 60 15.31 -6.74 11.11
CA LYS A 60 16.25 -6.37 12.18
C LYS A 60 17.01 -5.08 11.91
N HIS A 61 17.26 -4.74 10.62
CA HIS A 61 18.02 -3.54 10.25
C HIS A 61 17.17 -2.30 9.95
N LYS A 62 15.82 -2.40 9.95
CA LYS A 62 14.92 -1.28 9.61
C LYS A 62 14.05 -0.78 10.75
N LYS A 63 14.17 -1.32 11.97
CA LYS A 63 13.25 -1.01 13.08
C LYS A 63 13.24 0.45 13.55
N ASP A 64 14.23 1.28 13.23
CA ASP A 64 14.36 2.62 13.82
C ASP A 64 14.28 3.81 12.86
N LYS A 65 14.04 3.58 11.56
CA LYS A 65 14.15 4.67 10.59
C LYS A 65 12.93 5.59 10.47
N TYR A 66 11.77 5.18 10.97
CA TYR A 66 10.52 5.94 10.78
C TYR A 66 9.78 6.13 12.11
N ARG A 67 10.12 7.21 12.83
CA ARG A 67 9.47 7.61 14.08
C ARG A 67 8.40 8.68 13.80
N TYR A 68 7.14 8.28 13.59
CA TYR A 68 6.00 9.20 13.64
C TYR A 68 5.33 9.11 15.02
N HIS A 69 6.01 9.67 16.04
CA HIS A 69 5.58 9.54 17.42
C HIS A 69 4.27 10.26 17.73
N ASN A 70 3.97 11.33 17.01
CA ASN A 70 2.86 12.23 17.32
C ASN A 70 1.56 11.89 16.57
N ILE A 71 1.53 10.88 15.71
CA ILE A 71 0.32 10.48 14.98
C ILE A 71 -0.40 9.37 15.74
N ARG A 72 -1.70 9.54 15.98
CA ARG A 72 -2.55 8.50 16.59
C ARG A 72 -2.56 7.24 15.73
N LYS A 73 -2.50 6.07 16.36
CA LYS A 73 -2.43 4.77 15.68
C LYS A 73 -3.55 3.88 16.15
N TYR A 74 -4.27 3.32 15.19
CA TYR A 74 -5.25 2.26 15.42
C TYR A 74 -4.76 0.95 14.82
N TYR A 75 -5.14 -0.17 15.42
CA TYR A 75 -4.79 -1.49 14.93
C TYR A 75 -6.06 -2.29 14.73
N VAL A 76 -6.25 -2.85 13.55
CA VAL A 76 -7.45 -3.62 13.19
C VAL A 76 -7.07 -5.01 12.67
N PRO A 77 -7.90 -6.03 12.93
CA PRO A 77 -7.63 -7.39 12.44
C PRO A 77 -7.77 -7.50 10.92
N ASN A 78 -8.56 -6.61 10.30
CA ASN A 78 -8.78 -6.55 8.86
C ASN A 78 -9.26 -5.14 8.48
N HIS A 79 -8.82 -4.62 7.35
CA HIS A 79 -9.25 -3.30 6.83
C HIS A 79 -10.76 -3.21 6.56
N ASN A 80 -11.42 -4.33 6.28
CA ASN A 80 -12.86 -4.39 6.04
C ASN A 80 -13.66 -4.80 7.29
N SER A 81 -13.04 -4.88 8.47
CA SER A 81 -13.68 -5.28 9.72
C SER A 81 -14.67 -4.22 10.22
N LEU A 82 -15.62 -4.66 11.06
CA LEU A 82 -16.53 -3.74 11.74
C LEU A 82 -15.79 -2.75 12.63
N GLU A 83 -14.68 -3.19 13.23
CA GLU A 83 -13.81 -2.34 14.05
C GLU A 83 -13.22 -1.20 13.24
N CYS A 84 -12.70 -1.48 12.03
CA CYS A 84 -12.22 -0.45 11.11
C CYS A 84 -13.34 0.53 10.71
N GLN A 85 -14.53 0.02 10.40
CA GLN A 85 -15.70 0.86 10.10
C GLN A 85 -16.05 1.81 11.26
N ASN A 86 -16.07 1.26 12.48
CA ASN A 86 -16.40 2.05 13.68
C ASN A 86 -15.37 3.14 13.95
N ILE A 87 -14.08 2.86 13.77
CA ILE A 87 -13.01 3.87 13.89
C ILE A 87 -13.22 4.99 12.87
N LEU A 88 -13.36 4.67 11.58
CA LEU A 88 -13.55 5.66 10.52
C LEU A 88 -14.79 6.54 10.75
N LYS A 89 -15.90 5.95 11.20
CA LYS A 89 -17.13 6.69 11.52
C LYS A 89 -16.97 7.59 12.75
N LYS A 90 -16.35 7.08 13.82
CA LYS A 90 -16.08 7.84 15.06
C LYS A 90 -15.21 9.04 14.80
N GLU A 91 -14.17 8.87 14.00
CA GLU A 91 -13.22 9.93 13.63
C GLU A 91 -13.76 10.87 12.54
N LYS A 92 -14.96 10.61 11.99
CA LYS A 92 -15.62 11.44 10.95
C LYS A 92 -14.70 11.74 9.78
N VAL A 93 -14.11 10.69 9.22
CA VAL A 93 -13.08 10.79 8.18
C VAL A 93 -13.61 11.45 6.92
N ASP A 94 -12.95 12.50 6.45
CA ASP A 94 -13.27 13.15 5.17
C ASP A 94 -12.50 12.50 4.02
N LEU A 95 -11.22 12.27 4.20
CA LEU A 95 -10.34 11.71 3.18
C LEU A 95 -9.59 10.49 3.73
N LEU A 96 -9.68 9.37 3.03
CA LEU A 96 -8.95 8.14 3.35
C LEU A 96 -7.89 7.87 2.28
N LEU A 97 -6.62 7.84 2.66
CA LEU A 97 -5.52 7.44 1.79
C LEU A 97 -5.19 5.96 2.02
N LEU A 98 -5.12 5.18 0.95
CA LEU A 98 -4.75 3.77 1.01
C LEU A 98 -3.24 3.59 0.79
N ALA A 99 -2.61 2.81 1.66
CA ALA A 99 -1.23 2.32 1.53
C ALA A 99 -1.22 0.80 1.72
N THR A 100 -2.07 0.10 0.97
CA THR A 100 -2.29 -1.34 1.09
C THR A 100 -2.63 -1.95 -0.27
N ASP A 101 -2.24 -3.21 -0.45
CA ASP A 101 -2.61 -4.07 -1.58
C ASP A 101 -3.94 -4.82 -1.35
N ALA A 102 -4.60 -4.58 -0.22
CA ALA A 102 -5.86 -5.24 0.11
C ALA A 102 -7.03 -4.59 -0.65
N ILE A 103 -7.96 -5.43 -1.10
CA ILE A 103 -9.24 -4.95 -1.64
C ILE A 103 -10.07 -4.36 -0.49
N ILE A 104 -10.48 -3.12 -0.65
CA ILE A 104 -11.32 -2.39 0.30
C ILE A 104 -12.77 -2.47 -0.17
N TYR A 105 -13.65 -2.95 0.70
CA TYR A 105 -15.05 -3.19 0.34
C TYR A 105 -15.90 -1.92 0.46
N LYS A 106 -16.99 -1.90 -0.28
CA LYS A 106 -17.98 -0.82 -0.33
C LYS A 106 -18.35 -0.22 1.03
N LYS A 107 -18.46 -1.07 2.07
CA LYS A 107 -18.81 -0.61 3.43
C LYS A 107 -17.77 0.34 4.04
N ILE A 108 -16.51 0.21 3.69
CA ILE A 108 -15.42 1.13 4.08
C ILE A 108 -15.42 2.33 3.15
N LEU A 109 -15.46 2.11 1.82
CA LEU A 109 -15.36 3.16 0.82
C LEU A 109 -16.43 4.25 0.94
N LYS A 110 -17.59 3.92 1.51
CA LYS A 110 -18.72 4.83 1.72
C LYS A 110 -18.63 5.66 3.01
N ILE A 111 -17.62 5.47 3.86
CA ILE A 111 -17.52 6.18 5.13
C ILE A 111 -16.89 7.56 4.96
N PRO A 112 -15.76 7.73 4.25
CA PRO A 112 -15.18 9.06 4.04
C PRO A 112 -16.14 10.00 3.30
N SER A 113 -16.28 11.21 3.79
CA SER A 113 -17.23 12.18 3.24
C SER A 113 -16.82 12.72 1.86
N LEU A 114 -15.52 12.80 1.58
CA LEU A 114 -14.97 13.30 0.30
C LEU A 114 -14.57 12.18 -0.63
N ALA A 115 -13.63 11.35 -0.22
CA ALA A 115 -13.10 10.27 -1.05
C ALA A 115 -12.23 9.27 -0.29
N THR A 116 -12.07 8.09 -0.89
CA THR A 116 -10.94 7.20 -0.66
C THR A 116 -10.00 7.30 -1.86
N LEU A 117 -8.71 7.53 -1.63
CA LEU A 117 -7.68 7.67 -2.66
C LEU A 117 -6.66 6.55 -2.58
N ASN A 118 -6.14 6.17 -3.74
CA ASN A 118 -5.02 5.25 -3.88
C ASN A 118 -4.00 5.81 -4.86
N ALA A 119 -2.71 5.67 -4.52
CA ALA A 119 -1.60 5.88 -5.43
C ALA A 119 -1.19 4.51 -6.00
N HIS A 120 -1.57 4.25 -7.24
CA HIS A 120 -1.31 3.00 -7.93
C HIS A 120 -0.02 3.10 -8.75
N PRO A 121 0.94 2.15 -8.64
CA PRO A 121 2.20 2.18 -9.38
C PRO A 121 2.02 1.69 -10.82
N GLY A 122 1.09 2.28 -11.56
CA GLY A 122 0.75 1.91 -12.92
C GLY A 122 0.08 3.03 -13.68
N TRP A 123 0.24 3.02 -15.00
CA TRP A 123 -0.44 3.93 -15.92
C TRP A 123 -1.89 3.44 -16.12
N ILE A 124 -2.84 3.96 -15.33
CA ILE A 124 -4.27 3.66 -15.48
C ILE A 124 -4.81 4.38 -16.72
N PRO A 125 -5.67 3.73 -17.53
CA PRO A 125 -6.34 2.44 -17.30
C PRO A 125 -5.59 1.21 -17.82
N GLN A 126 -4.45 1.36 -18.50
CA GLN A 126 -3.77 0.27 -19.23
C GLN A 126 -3.13 -0.77 -18.30
N PHE A 127 -2.62 -0.32 -17.15
CA PHE A 127 -1.86 -1.14 -16.21
C PHE A 127 -2.49 -1.11 -14.82
N ARG A 128 -3.64 -1.78 -14.67
CA ARG A 128 -4.35 -1.98 -13.42
C ARG A 128 -3.88 -3.22 -12.67
N GLY A 129 -4.15 -3.29 -11.37
CA GLY A 129 -3.92 -4.48 -10.56
C GLY A 129 -2.48 -4.71 -10.16
N LEU A 130 -2.22 -5.91 -9.66
CA LEU A 130 -0.90 -6.32 -9.16
C LEU A 130 0.11 -6.52 -10.30
N GLY A 131 1.39 -6.23 -10.03
CA GLY A 131 2.46 -6.42 -11.00
C GLY A 131 2.49 -5.37 -12.13
N SER A 132 1.80 -4.26 -11.94
CA SER A 132 1.68 -3.19 -12.95
C SER A 132 3.03 -2.62 -13.38
N VAL A 133 4.00 -2.51 -12.46
CA VAL A 133 5.36 -2.00 -12.78
C VAL A 133 6.09 -2.95 -13.72
N GLU A 134 6.10 -4.24 -13.40
CA GLU A 134 6.75 -5.27 -14.21
C GLU A 134 6.08 -5.37 -15.60
N PHE A 135 4.76 -5.23 -15.64
CA PHE A 135 4.02 -5.24 -16.91
C PHE A 135 4.35 -4.02 -17.77
N GLN A 136 4.44 -2.82 -17.18
CA GLN A 136 4.85 -1.62 -17.90
C GLN A 136 6.23 -1.79 -18.51
N LEU A 137 7.23 -2.20 -17.71
CA LEU A 137 8.60 -2.42 -18.17
C LEU A 137 8.67 -3.50 -19.28
N LYS A 138 7.98 -4.62 -19.11
CA LYS A 138 7.92 -5.70 -20.09
C LYS A 138 7.32 -5.27 -21.43
N LYS A 139 6.43 -4.29 -21.41
CA LYS A 139 5.82 -3.70 -22.59
C LYS A 139 6.60 -2.51 -23.17
N GLY A 140 7.76 -2.17 -22.60
CA GLY A 140 8.59 -1.05 -23.04
C GLY A 140 8.08 0.32 -22.57
N TYR A 141 7.18 0.37 -21.59
CA TYR A 141 6.71 1.63 -20.99
C TYR A 141 7.58 2.03 -19.82
N PHE A 142 7.74 3.33 -19.61
CA PHE A 142 8.29 3.84 -18.36
C PHE A 142 7.30 3.58 -17.23
N PRO A 143 7.78 3.26 -16.00
CA PRO A 143 6.92 3.19 -14.83
C PRO A 143 6.19 4.51 -14.60
N ALA A 144 4.99 4.41 -14.08
CA ALA A 144 4.16 5.55 -13.77
C ALA A 144 3.44 5.37 -12.45
N VAL A 145 3.01 6.48 -11.86
CA VAL A 145 2.08 6.50 -10.74
C VAL A 145 0.78 7.16 -11.18
N SER A 146 -0.32 6.57 -10.79
CA SER A 146 -1.67 7.13 -10.99
C SER A 146 -2.37 7.28 -9.65
N VAL A 147 -2.76 8.50 -9.30
CA VAL A 147 -3.63 8.76 -8.14
C VAL A 147 -5.07 8.78 -8.61
N HIS A 148 -5.91 7.97 -7.99
CA HIS A 148 -7.31 7.85 -8.38
C HIS A 148 -8.22 7.71 -7.15
N LYS A 149 -9.51 8.06 -7.31
CA LYS A 149 -10.53 7.69 -6.34
C LYS A 149 -10.74 6.18 -6.38
N VAL A 150 -10.90 5.57 -5.22
CA VAL A 150 -11.14 4.11 -5.14
C VAL A 150 -12.62 3.85 -5.24
N ASP A 151 -13.00 2.95 -6.13
CA ASP A 151 -14.34 2.39 -6.29
C ASP A 151 -14.37 0.88 -5.96
N GLU A 152 -15.44 0.18 -6.31
CA GLU A 152 -15.60 -1.25 -6.03
C GLU A 152 -14.78 -2.15 -7.00
N GLY A 153 -14.23 -1.59 -8.08
CA GLY A 153 -13.37 -2.31 -9.03
C GLY A 153 -11.90 -2.26 -8.65
N VAL A 154 -11.08 -2.95 -9.41
CA VAL A 154 -9.61 -2.93 -9.23
C VAL A 154 -9.04 -1.79 -10.07
N ASP A 155 -8.64 -0.72 -9.40
CA ASP A 155 -8.05 0.48 -9.98
C ASP A 155 -8.89 1.07 -11.15
N THR A 156 -10.22 1.07 -10.99
CA THR A 156 -11.19 1.51 -12.01
C THR A 156 -11.77 2.89 -11.75
N GLY A 157 -11.60 3.42 -10.57
CA GLY A 157 -12.17 4.69 -10.17
C GLY A 157 -11.59 5.91 -10.91
N PRO A 158 -12.23 7.07 -10.80
CA PRO A 158 -11.85 8.29 -11.50
C PRO A 158 -10.41 8.70 -11.22
N LEU A 159 -9.65 8.93 -12.28
CA LEU A 159 -8.26 9.39 -12.24
C LEU A 159 -8.22 10.85 -11.79
N ILE A 160 -7.28 11.17 -10.88
CA ILE A 160 -7.01 12.53 -10.40
C ILE A 160 -5.71 13.04 -11.01
N LEU A 161 -4.64 12.26 -10.89
CA LEU A 161 -3.31 12.61 -11.36
C LEU A 161 -2.64 11.36 -11.94
N ARG A 162 -1.79 11.57 -12.94
CA ARG A 162 -0.98 10.50 -13.52
C ARG A 162 0.35 11.08 -13.97
N GLU A 163 1.44 10.44 -13.58
CA GLU A 163 2.77 10.89 -13.92
C GLU A 163 3.71 9.73 -14.23
N GLN A 164 4.54 9.89 -15.25
CA GLN A 164 5.61 8.95 -15.57
C GLN A 164 6.83 9.22 -14.72
N ILE A 165 7.45 8.16 -14.23
CA ILE A 165 8.69 8.23 -13.48
C ILE A 165 9.85 8.06 -14.44
N GLN A 166 10.63 9.09 -14.62
CA GLN A 166 11.88 9.00 -15.37
C GLN A 166 12.89 8.18 -14.58
N LEU A 167 13.28 7.05 -15.15
CA LEU A 167 14.32 6.20 -14.60
C LEU A 167 15.64 6.50 -15.26
N ASP A 168 16.69 6.57 -14.46
CA ASP A 168 18.06 6.49 -14.98
C ASP A 168 18.23 5.11 -15.65
N PRO A 169 18.67 5.03 -16.92
CA PRO A 169 18.89 3.75 -17.62
C PRO A 169 19.86 2.80 -16.89
N LYS A 170 20.69 3.33 -16.00
CA LYS A 170 21.64 2.56 -15.18
C LYS A 170 21.05 2.01 -13.90
N ILE A 171 19.77 2.30 -13.60
CA ILE A 171 19.15 1.83 -12.37
C ILE A 171 18.78 0.35 -12.51
N GLY A 172 19.20 -0.50 -11.60
CA GLY A 172 18.79 -1.90 -11.56
C GLY A 172 17.30 -2.04 -11.24
N ILE A 173 16.68 -3.10 -11.75
CA ILE A 173 15.23 -3.38 -11.57
C ILE A 173 14.83 -3.42 -10.09
N ASP A 174 15.70 -3.91 -9.23
CA ASP A 174 15.54 -3.96 -7.76
C ASP A 174 15.39 -2.57 -7.10
N LYS A 175 15.96 -1.52 -7.69
CA LYS A 175 15.87 -0.14 -7.20
C LYS A 175 14.70 0.66 -7.80
N ILE A 176 14.08 0.14 -8.85
CA ILE A 176 12.93 0.79 -9.50
C ILE A 176 11.76 0.89 -8.51
N GLY A 177 11.49 -0.17 -7.76
CA GLY A 177 10.44 -0.18 -6.74
C GLY A 177 10.67 0.86 -5.63
N GLU A 178 11.92 1.07 -5.21
CA GLU A 178 12.25 2.08 -4.20
C GLU A 178 12.02 3.52 -4.73
N LYS A 179 12.34 3.80 -5.99
CA LYS A 179 12.08 5.10 -6.62
C LYS A 179 10.57 5.38 -6.79
N ILE A 180 9.79 4.38 -7.19
CA ILE A 180 8.32 4.52 -7.33
C ILE A 180 7.66 4.84 -5.98
N ILE A 181 8.19 4.31 -4.89
CA ILE A 181 7.68 4.55 -3.52
C ILE A 181 8.07 5.95 -3.03
N ALA A 182 9.18 6.49 -3.50
CA ALA A 182 9.71 7.79 -3.08
C ALA A 182 9.12 8.97 -3.87
N PHE A 183 8.40 8.68 -4.97
CA PHE A 183 7.72 9.65 -5.82
C PHE A 183 6.31 9.97 -5.29
#